data_197931d8504214d6a3274a349d3c6c59
#
_entry.id   197931d8504214d6a3274a349d3c6c59
#
_cell.length_a   1.000
_cell.length_b   1.000
_cell.length_c   1.000
_cell.angle_alpha   90.00
_cell.angle_beta   90.00
_cell.angle_gamma   90.00
#
_symmetry.space_group_name_H-M   'P 1'
#
loop_
_entity.id
_entity.type
_entity.pdbx_description
1 polymer ?
#
loop_
_entity_poly.entity_id
_entity_poly.type
_entity_poly.pdbx_seq_one_letter_code
_entity_poly.pdbx_strand_id
1 'polypeptide(L)'
;MFPALYVYWLFPGALILLAYWVFAQWQKRHTASALTLTQAILFAISSIVFIVWINLWHYEQFILAFAALAVTSICLFMLYLTYPLTENKMNGRLPISIAFAAIAFLAFLTIGFLFISNNLIDFGLSRQLWAVVLLTCAAALALAIRFHRYDAAFPAVFIWFLIGVAIANNFNELLVTTAALFLSGVLIVGIIFIRKRLPANANKKRL
;
A
#
# COMPACT_ATOMS: atom_id res chain seq x y z
N MET A 1 11.28 13.67 4.30
CA MET A 1 10.39 12.87 3.42
C MET A 1 9.22 12.20 4.18
N PHE A 2 9.18 12.31 5.50
CA PHE A 2 8.09 11.74 6.29
C PHE A 2 6.78 12.52 6.06
N PRO A 3 5.62 11.83 5.97
CA PRO A 3 4.34 12.49 5.81
C PRO A 3 3.89 13.19 7.11
N ALA A 4 2.93 14.10 7.00
CA ALA A 4 2.34 14.79 8.15
C ALA A 4 1.67 13.81 9.13
N LEU A 5 1.62 14.18 10.42
CA LEU A 5 1.14 13.31 11.51
C LEU A 5 -0.26 12.71 11.26
N TYR A 6 -1.17 13.47 10.64
CA TYR A 6 -2.53 12.99 10.38
C TYR A 6 -2.58 11.75 9.48
N VAL A 7 -1.55 11.55 8.65
CA VAL A 7 -1.48 10.41 7.73
C VAL A 7 -1.39 9.08 8.49
N TYR A 8 -0.76 9.09 9.66
CA TYR A 8 -0.62 7.89 10.49
C TYR A 8 -1.94 7.35 11.05
N TRP A 9 -3.02 8.14 11.05
CA TRP A 9 -4.36 7.66 11.38
C TRP A 9 -4.89 6.60 10.41
N LEU A 10 -4.28 6.49 9.24
CA LEU A 10 -4.59 5.41 8.29
C LEU A 10 -4.26 4.02 8.88
N PHE A 11 -3.20 3.89 9.69
CA PHE A 11 -2.81 2.60 10.26
C PHE A 11 -3.83 2.04 11.26
N PRO A 12 -4.32 2.79 12.27
CA PRO A 12 -5.44 2.36 13.09
C PRO A 12 -6.69 2.03 12.26
N GLY A 13 -7.02 2.83 11.25
CA GLY A 13 -8.11 2.56 10.32
C GLY A 13 -7.93 1.24 9.56
N ALA A 14 -6.75 0.97 9.04
CA ALA A 14 -6.42 -0.28 8.37
C ALA A 14 -6.49 -1.49 9.32
N LEU A 15 -6.04 -1.34 10.58
CA LEU A 15 -6.16 -2.39 11.60
C LEU A 15 -7.62 -2.71 11.95
N ILE A 16 -8.48 -1.70 12.09
CA ILE A 16 -9.92 -1.90 12.30
C ILE A 16 -10.54 -2.64 11.12
N LEU A 17 -10.19 -2.27 9.89
CA LEU A 17 -10.68 -2.95 8.69
C LEU A 17 -10.19 -4.40 8.61
N LEU A 18 -8.94 -4.68 8.99
CA LEU A 18 -8.40 -6.04 9.06
C LEU A 18 -9.09 -6.85 10.17
N ALA A 19 -9.32 -6.27 11.34
CA ALA A 19 -10.06 -6.92 12.42
C ALA A 19 -11.49 -7.28 11.98
N TYR A 20 -12.18 -6.35 11.32
CA TYR A 20 -13.50 -6.61 10.72
C TYR A 20 -13.42 -7.73 9.67
N TRP A 21 -12.41 -7.73 8.81
CA TRP A 21 -12.21 -8.79 7.83
C TRP A 21 -11.99 -10.16 8.48
N VAL A 22 -11.14 -10.25 9.51
CA VAL A 22 -10.92 -11.50 10.28
C VAL A 22 -12.23 -11.98 10.89
N PHE A 23 -13.00 -11.09 11.51
CA PHE A 23 -14.30 -11.41 12.09
C PHE A 23 -15.29 -11.92 11.04
N ALA A 24 -15.36 -11.26 9.89
CA ALA A 24 -16.22 -11.68 8.78
C ALA A 24 -15.82 -13.06 8.22
N GLN A 25 -14.52 -13.36 8.17
CA GLN A 25 -14.03 -14.68 7.76
C GLN A 25 -14.33 -15.74 8.82
N TRP A 26 -14.21 -15.40 10.09
CA TRP A 26 -14.60 -16.29 11.19
C TRP A 26 -16.07 -16.71 11.11
N GLN A 27 -16.97 -15.77 10.83
CA GLN A 27 -18.39 -16.10 10.63
C GLN A 27 -18.62 -17.05 9.46
N LYS A 28 -17.79 -16.99 8.41
CA LYS A 28 -17.87 -17.83 7.21
C LYS A 28 -17.15 -19.17 7.32
N ARG A 29 -16.53 -19.52 8.46
CA ARG A 29 -15.67 -20.71 8.60
C ARG A 29 -16.34 -22.06 8.24
N HIS A 30 -17.66 -22.13 8.30
CA HIS A 30 -18.44 -23.33 7.96
C HIS A 30 -19.10 -23.28 6.59
N THR A 31 -18.79 -22.26 5.77
CA THR A 31 -19.38 -22.10 4.42
C THR A 31 -18.34 -22.42 3.35
N ALA A 32 -18.78 -22.68 2.14
CA ALA A 32 -17.91 -22.89 0.97
C ALA A 32 -17.04 -21.68 0.63
N SER A 33 -17.34 -20.50 1.21
CA SER A 33 -16.58 -19.27 1.06
C SER A 33 -15.61 -18.99 2.23
N ALA A 34 -15.29 -20.02 3.03
CA ALA A 34 -14.30 -19.93 4.10
C ALA A 34 -12.91 -19.62 3.55
N LEU A 35 -12.07 -19.01 4.40
CA LEU A 35 -10.66 -18.79 4.11
C LEU A 35 -9.96 -20.08 3.71
N THR A 36 -9.22 -20.05 2.60
CA THR A 36 -8.32 -21.14 2.25
C THR A 36 -7.15 -21.21 3.22
N LEU A 37 -6.57 -22.39 3.41
CA LEU A 37 -5.39 -22.56 4.27
C LEU A 37 -4.24 -21.62 3.84
N THR A 38 -4.03 -21.47 2.54
CA THR A 38 -3.02 -20.55 1.98
C THR A 38 -3.27 -19.10 2.41
N GLN A 39 -4.51 -18.62 2.35
CA GLN A 39 -4.85 -17.26 2.79
C GLN A 39 -4.61 -17.06 4.29
N ALA A 40 -4.97 -18.05 5.10
CA ALA A 40 -4.76 -18.00 6.54
C ALA A 40 -3.26 -17.97 6.90
N ILE A 41 -2.45 -18.81 6.24
CA ILE A 41 -0.99 -18.84 6.46
C ILE A 41 -0.35 -17.52 6.02
N LEU A 42 -0.67 -16.99 4.83
CA LEU A 42 -0.12 -15.72 4.35
C LEU A 42 -0.47 -14.56 5.27
N PHE A 43 -1.70 -14.51 5.78
CA PHE A 43 -2.11 -13.50 6.73
C PHE A 43 -1.38 -13.64 8.08
N ALA A 44 -1.25 -14.86 8.61
CA ALA A 44 -0.54 -15.12 9.85
C ALA A 44 0.95 -14.73 9.76
N ILE A 45 1.64 -15.15 8.68
CA ILE A 45 3.04 -14.78 8.43
C ILE A 45 3.19 -13.26 8.33
N SER A 46 2.35 -12.59 7.54
CA SER A 46 2.42 -11.13 7.39
C SER A 46 2.23 -10.41 8.73
N SER A 47 1.32 -10.88 9.59
CA SER A 47 1.05 -10.30 10.90
C SER A 47 2.24 -10.50 11.86
N ILE A 48 2.81 -11.71 11.92
CA ILE A 48 3.97 -12.01 12.76
C ILE A 48 5.18 -11.18 12.33
N VAL A 49 5.48 -11.16 11.03
CA VAL A 49 6.64 -10.42 10.49
C VAL A 49 6.46 -8.91 10.68
N PHE A 50 5.23 -8.39 10.62
CA PHE A 50 4.96 -7.00 10.93
C PHE A 50 5.22 -6.65 12.41
N ILE A 51 4.91 -7.56 13.35
CA ILE A 51 5.25 -7.38 14.76
C ILE A 51 6.78 -7.40 14.94
N VAL A 52 7.48 -8.30 14.25
CA VAL A 52 8.95 -8.34 14.25
C VAL A 52 9.53 -7.03 13.74
N TRP A 53 8.95 -6.45 12.68
CA TRP A 53 9.35 -5.14 12.16
C TRP A 53 9.30 -4.04 13.23
N ILE A 54 8.23 -3.97 14.04
CA ILE A 54 8.09 -2.97 15.10
C ILE A 54 9.26 -3.09 16.10
N ASN A 55 9.62 -4.32 16.50
CA ASN A 55 10.73 -4.57 17.40
C ASN A 55 12.07 -4.17 16.77
N LEU A 56 12.33 -4.59 15.52
CA LEU A 56 13.56 -4.26 14.81
C LEU A 56 13.74 -2.75 14.64
N TRP A 57 12.64 -2.03 14.38
CA TRP A 57 12.64 -0.56 14.32
C TRP A 57 12.98 0.07 15.67
N HIS A 58 12.43 -0.48 16.76
CA HIS A 58 12.71 0.01 18.11
C HIS A 58 14.17 -0.21 18.52
N TYR A 59 14.79 -1.32 18.10
CA TYR A 59 16.22 -1.60 18.33
C TYR A 59 17.15 -0.97 17.29
N GLU A 60 16.67 -0.03 16.48
CA GLU A 60 17.43 0.70 15.46
C GLU A 60 18.09 -0.17 14.38
N GLN A 61 17.58 -1.40 14.20
CA GLN A 61 18.06 -2.34 13.19
C GLN A 61 17.38 -2.09 11.83
N PHE A 62 17.63 -0.93 11.24
CA PHE A 62 16.85 -0.42 10.10
C PHE A 62 16.93 -1.28 8.84
N ILE A 63 18.08 -1.92 8.57
CA ILE A 63 18.23 -2.81 7.41
C ILE A 63 17.34 -4.06 7.57
N LEU A 64 17.37 -4.68 8.76
CA LEU A 64 16.51 -5.83 9.06
C LEU A 64 15.03 -5.43 9.13
N ALA A 65 14.74 -4.25 9.65
CA ALA A 65 13.39 -3.69 9.63
C ALA A 65 12.87 -3.51 8.20
N PHE A 66 13.69 -3.01 7.28
CA PHE A 66 13.31 -2.94 5.87
C PHE A 66 13.06 -4.33 5.26
N ALA A 67 13.92 -5.31 5.55
CA ALA A 67 13.72 -6.68 5.08
C ALA A 67 12.39 -7.27 5.61
N ALA A 68 12.06 -7.05 6.88
CA ALA A 68 10.79 -7.47 7.46
C ALA A 68 9.58 -6.80 6.77
N LEU A 69 9.64 -5.48 6.47
CA LEU A 69 8.59 -4.81 5.69
C LEU A 69 8.45 -5.36 4.27
N ALA A 70 9.58 -5.67 3.61
CA ALA A 70 9.55 -6.26 2.29
C ALA A 70 8.87 -7.64 2.30
N VAL A 71 9.20 -8.49 3.27
CA VAL A 71 8.54 -9.80 3.44
C VAL A 71 7.05 -9.62 3.74
N THR A 72 6.67 -8.71 4.64
CA THR A 72 5.27 -8.40 4.95
C THR A 72 4.53 -7.93 3.70
N SER A 73 5.13 -7.03 2.90
CA SER A 73 4.55 -6.53 1.65
C SER A 73 4.35 -7.65 0.63
N ILE A 74 5.31 -8.57 0.49
CA ILE A 74 5.22 -9.72 -0.42
C ILE A 74 4.10 -10.67 0.05
N CYS A 75 4.02 -10.99 1.33
CA CYS A 75 2.96 -11.85 1.88
C CYS A 75 1.56 -11.24 1.67
N LEU A 76 1.41 -9.93 1.93
CA LEU A 76 0.15 -9.23 1.69
C LEU A 76 -0.17 -9.14 0.19
N PHE A 77 0.81 -8.95 -0.67
CA PHE A 77 0.64 -8.99 -2.12
C PHE A 77 0.17 -10.36 -2.59
N MET A 78 0.81 -11.44 -2.14
CA MET A 78 0.39 -12.80 -2.46
C MET A 78 -1.02 -13.08 -1.95
N LEU A 79 -1.35 -12.68 -0.72
CA LEU A 79 -2.70 -12.77 -0.18
C LEU A 79 -3.71 -11.98 -1.03
N TYR A 80 -3.36 -10.75 -1.42
CA TYR A 80 -4.16 -9.92 -2.30
C TYR A 80 -4.42 -10.57 -3.67
N LEU A 81 -3.43 -11.31 -4.22
CA LEU A 81 -3.57 -12.01 -5.50
C LEU A 81 -4.53 -13.21 -5.43
N THR A 82 -4.75 -13.80 -4.26
CA THR A 82 -5.70 -14.92 -4.09
C THR A 82 -7.15 -14.50 -4.31
N TYR A 83 -7.46 -13.20 -4.21
CA TYR A 83 -8.81 -12.69 -4.42
C TYR A 83 -9.10 -12.42 -5.89
N PRO A 84 -10.29 -12.80 -6.40
CA PRO A 84 -10.69 -12.52 -7.76
C PRO A 84 -10.84 -11.01 -8.02
N LEU A 85 -10.69 -10.62 -9.29
CA LEU A 85 -10.72 -9.21 -9.72
C LEU A 85 -12.08 -8.51 -9.46
N THR A 86 -13.14 -9.29 -9.27
CA THR A 86 -14.52 -8.81 -9.11
C THR A 86 -14.91 -8.53 -7.67
N GLU A 87 -14.16 -9.07 -6.69
CA GLU A 87 -14.52 -8.99 -5.27
C GLU A 87 -13.84 -7.83 -4.54
N ASN A 88 -14.20 -6.61 -4.88
CA ASN A 88 -13.76 -5.44 -4.13
C ASN A 88 -14.77 -5.08 -3.02
N LYS A 89 -15.09 -6.06 -2.16
CA LYS A 89 -16.02 -5.92 -1.04
C LYS A 89 -15.27 -5.77 0.28
N MET A 90 -15.92 -5.17 1.28
CA MET A 90 -15.40 -5.04 2.65
C MET A 90 -15.06 -6.40 3.28
N ASN A 91 -15.83 -7.46 2.97
CA ASN A 91 -15.59 -8.83 3.45
C ASN A 91 -14.62 -9.63 2.54
N GLY A 92 -13.96 -8.98 1.59
CA GLY A 92 -13.08 -9.61 0.61
C GLY A 92 -11.74 -8.88 0.48
N ARG A 93 -11.41 -8.46 -0.73
CA ARG A 93 -10.11 -7.89 -1.10
C ARG A 93 -9.84 -6.49 -0.52
N LEU A 94 -10.86 -5.68 -0.25
CA LEU A 94 -10.70 -4.26 0.10
C LEU A 94 -9.81 -4.02 1.34
N PRO A 95 -10.03 -4.67 2.50
CA PRO A 95 -9.17 -4.48 3.68
C PRO A 95 -7.72 -4.89 3.44
N ILE A 96 -7.51 -5.98 2.69
CA ILE A 96 -6.17 -6.46 2.33
C ILE A 96 -5.48 -5.47 1.40
N SER A 97 -6.20 -4.89 0.43
CA SER A 97 -5.67 -3.87 -0.47
C SER A 97 -5.20 -2.62 0.28
N ILE A 98 -6.00 -2.12 1.23
CA ILE A 98 -5.65 -0.96 2.05
C ILE A 98 -4.43 -1.24 2.92
N ALA A 99 -4.39 -2.40 3.59
CA ALA A 99 -3.27 -2.81 4.41
C ALA A 99 -1.99 -2.97 3.57
N PHE A 100 -2.08 -3.65 2.43
CA PHE A 100 -0.96 -3.81 1.51
C PHE A 100 -0.43 -2.46 1.01
N ALA A 101 -1.33 -1.54 0.61
CA ALA A 101 -0.95 -0.21 0.17
C ALA A 101 -0.22 0.58 1.27
N ALA A 102 -0.72 0.55 2.51
CA ALA A 102 -0.10 1.23 3.63
C ALA A 102 1.30 0.68 3.96
N ILE A 103 1.46 -0.64 3.98
CA ILE A 103 2.75 -1.30 4.25
C ILE A 103 3.73 -1.08 3.09
N ALA A 104 3.27 -1.16 1.82
CA ALA A 104 4.10 -0.89 0.66
C ALA A 104 4.62 0.55 0.66
N PHE A 105 3.77 1.54 0.98
CA PHE A 105 4.23 2.93 1.09
C PHE A 105 5.22 3.12 2.24
N LEU A 106 4.98 2.49 3.39
CA LEU A 106 5.90 2.50 4.52
C LEU A 106 7.27 1.91 4.15
N ALA A 107 7.31 0.87 3.31
CA ALA A 107 8.56 0.31 2.79
C ALA A 107 9.32 1.34 1.92
N PHE A 108 8.64 2.12 1.06
CA PHE A 108 9.28 3.22 0.32
C PHE A 108 9.83 4.30 1.23
N LEU A 109 9.12 4.67 2.30
CA LEU A 109 9.63 5.62 3.29
C LEU A 109 10.87 5.08 4.02
N THR A 110 10.87 3.79 4.35
CA THR A 110 12.00 3.13 5.00
C THR A 110 13.23 3.09 4.09
N ILE A 111 13.08 2.84 2.78
CA ILE A 111 14.18 2.95 1.81
C ILE A 111 14.75 4.37 1.82
N GLY A 112 13.89 5.39 1.78
CA GLY A 112 14.33 6.80 1.83
C GLY A 112 15.10 7.12 3.11
N PHE A 113 14.67 6.57 4.26
CA PHE A 113 15.35 6.70 5.52
C PHE A 113 16.73 6.00 5.50
N LEU A 114 16.81 4.77 4.98
CA LEU A 114 18.06 4.02 4.86
C LEU A 114 19.11 4.74 4.00
N PHE A 115 18.70 5.38 2.91
CA PHE A 115 19.61 6.16 2.08
C PHE A 115 20.22 7.33 2.84
N ILE A 116 19.44 7.96 3.72
CA ILE A 116 19.92 9.09 4.53
C ILE A 116 20.81 8.59 5.67
N SER A 117 20.40 7.55 6.40
CA SER A 117 21.09 7.06 7.60
C SER A 117 22.44 6.41 7.30
N ASN A 118 22.57 5.74 6.16
CA ASN A 118 23.82 5.07 5.77
C ASN A 118 24.71 5.90 4.83
N ASN A 119 24.44 7.20 4.67
CA ASN A 119 25.16 8.09 3.74
C ASN A 119 25.30 7.53 2.30
N LEU A 120 24.33 6.71 1.86
CA LEU A 120 24.31 6.12 0.52
C LEU A 120 23.94 7.17 -0.57
N ILE A 121 23.93 8.46 -0.20
CA ILE A 121 23.52 9.57 -1.08
C ILE A 121 24.65 9.94 -2.07
N ASP A 122 25.83 9.31 -1.98
CA ASP A 122 27.03 9.66 -2.76
C ASP A 122 26.97 9.27 -4.25
N PHE A 123 25.79 8.83 -4.75
CA PHE A 123 25.59 8.64 -6.20
C PHE A 123 25.39 9.96 -6.99
N GLY A 124 25.83 11.11 -6.45
CA GLY A 124 25.76 12.42 -7.12
C GLY A 124 24.35 13.04 -7.20
N LEU A 125 23.33 12.41 -6.60
CA LEU A 125 21.97 12.93 -6.55
C LEU A 125 21.70 13.63 -5.20
N SER A 126 21.03 14.78 -5.25
CA SER A 126 20.59 15.45 -4.02
C SER A 126 19.53 14.63 -3.26
N ARG A 127 19.39 14.88 -1.95
CA ARG A 127 18.36 14.23 -1.11
C ARG A 127 16.95 14.45 -1.68
N GLN A 128 16.68 15.62 -2.23
CA GLN A 128 15.39 15.95 -2.85
C GLN A 128 15.13 15.11 -4.10
N LEU A 129 16.13 14.91 -4.94
CA LEU A 129 16.02 14.09 -6.15
C LEU A 129 15.76 12.63 -5.80
N TRP A 130 16.45 12.07 -4.80
CA TRP A 130 16.16 10.72 -4.31
C TRP A 130 14.72 10.59 -3.79
N ALA A 131 14.23 11.61 -3.06
CA ALA A 131 12.85 11.62 -2.61
C ALA A 131 11.87 11.56 -3.79
N VAL A 132 12.08 12.38 -4.84
CA VAL A 132 11.22 12.37 -6.04
C VAL A 132 11.27 11.04 -6.77
N VAL A 133 12.44 10.42 -6.91
CA VAL A 133 12.58 9.08 -7.53
C VAL A 133 11.75 8.05 -6.76
N LEU A 134 11.87 8.00 -5.43
CA LEU A 134 11.12 7.05 -4.61
C LEU A 134 9.60 7.30 -4.67
N LEU A 135 9.15 8.56 -4.63
CA LEU A 135 7.74 8.90 -4.78
C LEU A 135 7.20 8.50 -6.16
N THR A 136 8.02 8.67 -7.21
CA THR A 136 7.66 8.27 -8.57
C THR A 136 7.54 6.75 -8.69
N CYS A 137 8.49 5.98 -8.13
CA CYS A 137 8.41 4.52 -8.08
C CYS A 137 7.17 4.06 -7.30
N ALA A 138 6.86 4.70 -6.18
CA ALA A 138 5.68 4.42 -5.38
C ALA A 138 4.39 4.67 -6.17
N ALA A 139 4.28 5.82 -6.86
CA ALA A 139 3.14 6.15 -7.70
C ALA A 139 3.01 5.19 -8.91
N ALA A 140 4.13 4.80 -9.53
CA ALA A 140 4.14 3.81 -10.62
C ALA A 140 3.61 2.45 -10.15
N LEU A 141 4.00 1.98 -8.96
CA LEU A 141 3.44 0.77 -8.36
C LEU A 141 1.91 0.89 -8.17
N ALA A 142 1.45 2.03 -7.64
CA ALA A 142 0.02 2.26 -7.43
C ALA A 142 -0.77 2.26 -8.75
N LEU A 143 -0.23 2.86 -9.81
CA LEU A 143 -0.82 2.81 -11.16
C LEU A 143 -0.80 1.40 -11.74
N ALA A 144 0.28 0.64 -11.56
CA ALA A 144 0.37 -0.74 -12.01
C ALA A 144 -0.71 -1.61 -11.38
N ILE A 145 -0.92 -1.52 -10.06
CA ILE A 145 -2.01 -2.22 -9.37
C ILE A 145 -3.38 -1.76 -9.89
N ARG A 146 -3.57 -0.45 -10.10
CA ARG A 146 -4.82 0.07 -10.67
C ARG A 146 -5.09 -0.50 -12.06
N PHE A 147 -4.08 -0.54 -12.91
CA PHE A 147 -4.21 -1.02 -14.29
C PHE A 147 -4.48 -2.52 -14.37
N HIS A 148 -3.70 -3.35 -13.64
CA HIS A 148 -3.78 -4.80 -13.73
C HIS A 148 -4.92 -5.40 -12.90
N ARG A 149 -5.28 -4.78 -11.79
CA ARG A 149 -6.26 -5.32 -10.84
C ARG A 149 -7.55 -4.52 -10.72
N TYR A 150 -7.64 -3.38 -11.42
CA TYR A 150 -8.78 -2.44 -11.38
C TYR A 150 -9.15 -2.01 -9.95
N ASP A 151 -8.17 -1.95 -9.07
CA ASP A 151 -8.35 -1.61 -7.67
C ASP A 151 -8.19 -0.10 -7.48
N ALA A 152 -9.22 0.55 -6.94
CA ALA A 152 -9.17 1.98 -6.63
C ALA A 152 -8.68 2.27 -5.21
N ALA A 153 -8.81 1.31 -4.29
CA ALA A 153 -8.44 1.51 -2.90
C ALA A 153 -6.91 1.64 -2.73
N PHE A 154 -6.15 0.83 -3.44
CA PHE A 154 -4.69 0.87 -3.39
C PHE A 154 -4.12 2.25 -3.76
N PRO A 155 -4.38 2.83 -4.95
CA PRO A 155 -3.89 4.17 -5.27
C PRO A 155 -4.52 5.27 -4.40
N ALA A 156 -5.73 5.11 -3.86
CA ALA A 156 -6.32 6.08 -2.94
C ALA A 156 -5.50 6.22 -1.65
N VAL A 157 -4.99 5.11 -1.11
CA VAL A 157 -4.06 5.13 0.03
C VAL A 157 -2.77 5.87 -0.33
N PHE A 158 -2.21 5.64 -1.52
CA PHE A 158 -1.01 6.35 -1.97
C PHE A 158 -1.24 7.85 -2.14
N ILE A 159 -2.41 8.26 -2.67
CA ILE A 159 -2.79 9.68 -2.75
C ILE A 159 -2.80 10.31 -1.34
N TRP A 160 -3.39 9.63 -0.35
CA TRP A 160 -3.41 10.09 1.03
C TRP A 160 -2.01 10.34 1.58
N PHE A 161 -1.08 9.40 1.35
CA PHE A 161 0.32 9.55 1.76
C PHE A 161 1.05 10.65 1.00
N LEU A 162 0.87 10.76 -0.32
CA LEU A 162 1.52 11.79 -1.17
C LEU A 162 1.09 13.19 -0.75
N ILE A 163 -0.21 13.40 -0.49
CA ILE A 163 -0.73 14.66 0.05
C ILE A 163 -0.09 14.92 1.42
N GLY A 164 0.05 13.91 2.26
CA GLY A 164 0.72 14.02 3.55
C GLY A 164 2.18 14.42 3.46
N VAL A 165 2.90 13.90 2.48
CA VAL A 165 4.30 14.31 2.20
C VAL A 165 4.33 15.77 1.74
N ALA A 166 3.42 16.19 0.87
CA ALA A 166 3.36 17.57 0.41
C ALA A 166 3.09 18.55 1.56
N ILE A 167 2.15 18.23 2.45
CA ILE A 167 1.81 19.07 3.62
C ILE A 167 2.96 19.11 4.62
N ALA A 168 3.62 17.98 4.89
CA ALA A 168 4.73 17.91 5.83
C ALA A 168 5.92 18.80 5.43
N ASN A 169 6.18 18.89 4.13
CA ASN A 169 7.27 19.72 3.60
C ASN A 169 6.94 21.22 3.59
N ASN A 170 5.63 21.59 3.72
CA ASN A 170 5.15 22.97 3.87
C ASN A 170 5.87 23.97 2.92
N PHE A 171 6.09 23.54 1.64
CA PHE A 171 6.81 24.27 0.59
C PHE A 171 8.29 24.62 0.88
N ASN A 172 8.87 24.16 2.00
CA ASN A 172 10.29 24.35 2.27
C ASN A 172 11.17 23.64 1.23
N GLU A 173 10.70 22.47 0.73
CA GLU A 173 11.31 21.74 -0.38
C GLU A 173 10.35 21.69 -1.55
N LEU A 174 10.36 22.76 -2.37
CA LEU A 174 9.43 22.95 -3.46
C LEU A 174 9.41 21.76 -4.44
N LEU A 175 10.57 21.19 -4.74
CA LEU A 175 10.71 20.07 -5.67
C LEU A 175 9.97 18.81 -5.18
N VAL A 176 10.08 18.47 -3.91
CA VAL A 176 9.40 17.29 -3.32
C VAL A 176 7.89 17.54 -3.22
N THR A 177 7.50 18.75 -2.80
CA THR A 177 6.10 19.13 -2.66
C THR A 177 5.37 19.11 -4.00
N THR A 178 5.95 19.74 -5.04
CA THR A 178 5.35 19.76 -6.37
C THR A 178 5.29 18.38 -6.99
N ALA A 179 6.33 17.55 -6.84
CA ALA A 179 6.32 16.18 -7.31
C ALA A 179 5.22 15.35 -6.61
N ALA A 180 5.09 15.44 -5.28
CA ALA A 180 4.06 14.72 -4.53
C ALA A 180 2.64 15.12 -4.95
N LEU A 181 2.36 16.42 -5.11
CA LEU A 181 1.07 16.92 -5.60
C LEU A 181 0.80 16.49 -7.05
N PHE A 182 1.79 16.60 -7.94
CA PHE A 182 1.66 16.16 -9.32
C PHE A 182 1.34 14.66 -9.40
N LEU A 183 2.09 13.82 -8.68
CA LEU A 183 1.87 12.38 -8.65
C LEU A 183 0.51 12.01 -8.05
N SER A 184 0.04 12.73 -7.03
CA SER A 184 -1.31 12.53 -6.50
C SER A 184 -2.38 12.84 -7.56
N GLY A 185 -2.20 13.91 -8.34
CA GLY A 185 -3.06 14.24 -9.48
C GLY A 185 -3.08 13.12 -10.53
N VAL A 186 -1.91 12.60 -10.90
CA VAL A 186 -1.77 11.47 -11.84
C VAL A 186 -2.52 10.23 -11.33
N LEU A 187 -2.42 9.91 -10.04
CA LEU A 187 -3.16 8.79 -9.44
C LEU A 187 -4.67 9.01 -9.45
N ILE A 188 -5.15 10.23 -9.17
CA ILE A 188 -6.58 10.58 -9.25
C ILE A 188 -7.10 10.35 -10.67
N VAL A 189 -6.37 10.86 -11.67
CA VAL A 189 -6.70 10.63 -13.09
C VAL A 189 -6.70 9.14 -13.41
N GLY A 190 -5.72 8.37 -12.92
CA GLY A 190 -5.66 6.92 -13.07
C GLY A 190 -6.88 6.20 -12.45
N ILE A 191 -7.36 6.65 -11.29
CA ILE A 191 -8.58 6.10 -10.68
C ILE A 191 -9.81 6.36 -11.54
N ILE A 192 -9.95 7.55 -12.10
CA ILE A 192 -11.12 7.97 -12.87
C ILE A 192 -11.17 7.31 -14.25
N PHE A 193 -10.06 7.30 -14.97
CA PHE A 193 -10.01 6.89 -16.37
C PHE A 193 -9.77 5.38 -16.56
N ILE A 194 -9.05 4.72 -15.66
CA ILE A 194 -8.83 3.28 -15.74
C ILE A 194 -10.06 2.56 -15.19
N ARG A 195 -11.02 2.24 -16.06
CA ARG A 195 -12.23 1.50 -15.70
C ARG A 195 -12.19 0.08 -16.24
N LYS A 196 -12.78 -0.86 -15.51
CA LYS A 196 -12.96 -2.23 -15.97
C LYS A 196 -13.92 -2.22 -17.18
N ARG A 197 -13.45 -2.62 -18.34
CA ARG A 197 -14.35 -2.89 -19.48
C ARG A 197 -15.11 -4.18 -19.19
N LEU A 198 -16.41 -4.08 -18.92
CA LEU A 198 -17.27 -5.26 -18.85
C LEU A 198 -17.35 -5.87 -20.24
N PRO A 199 -17.20 -7.21 -20.41
CA PRO A 199 -17.39 -7.84 -21.69
C PRO A 199 -18.84 -7.61 -22.15
N ALA A 200 -19.02 -7.22 -23.42
CA ALA A 200 -20.31 -6.84 -24.01
C ALA A 200 -21.39 -7.95 -23.91
N ASN A 201 -21.02 -9.19 -23.65
CA ASN A 201 -21.93 -10.35 -23.56
C ASN A 201 -22.59 -10.53 -22.18
N ALA A 202 -22.29 -9.73 -21.17
CA ALA A 202 -22.94 -9.88 -19.85
C ALA A 202 -24.45 -9.48 -19.88
N ASN A 203 -24.86 -8.68 -20.84
CA ASN A 203 -26.24 -8.19 -20.96
C ASN A 203 -27.19 -9.17 -21.71
N LYS A 204 -26.65 -10.17 -22.43
CA LYS A 204 -27.47 -11.13 -23.20
C LYS A 204 -28.04 -12.30 -22.38
N LYS A 205 -27.63 -12.45 -21.12
CA LYS A 205 -28.14 -13.52 -20.22
C LYS A 205 -29.24 -13.07 -19.25
N ARG A 206 -29.77 -11.85 -19.41
CA ARG A 206 -30.86 -11.31 -18.56
C ARG A 206 -32.15 -10.98 -19.33
N LEU A 207 -32.27 -11.42 -20.56
CA LEU A 207 -33.52 -11.47 -21.34
C LEU A 207 -33.86 -12.92 -21.61
#